data_c59debf06bcdae470902ec2a4dfbbba0
#
_entry.id   c59debf06bcdae470902ec2a4dfbbba0
#
_cell.length_a   1.000
_cell.length_b   1.000
_cell.length_c   1.000
_cell.angle_alpha   90.00
_cell.angle_beta   90.00
_cell.angle_gamma   90.00
#
_symmetry.space_group_name_H-M   'P 1'
#
loop_
_entity.id
_entity.type
_entity.pdbx_description
1 polymer ?
#
loop_
_entity_poly.entity_id
_entity_poly.type
_entity_poly.pdbx_seq_one_letter_code
_entity_poly.pdbx_strand_id
1 'polypeptide(L)'
;MALAMLRECAGTEDDSGRWEPAWDRLEVYAAQDGDRVEYDGHPLDVTPVLRVRGRYRDFSHLETPILGALPRGTKIATNVFHTMAAARGKEVLFFPARFDAHEVQASDGYSYQIGVQAYNHWAQKQVPPRISTDAQGDWWGADGGGTIAHAAIACFLGDVVPAMLAFARTRPTAIPRIALVDFTNDCVGETLRLMKAMFW
;
A
#
# COMPACT_ATOMS: atom_id res chain seq x y z
N MET A 1 -9.28 -0.52 -10.24
CA MET A 1 -9.64 -1.95 -10.06
C MET A 1 -11.14 -2.17 -10.26
N ALA A 2 -12.06 -1.59 -9.49
CA ALA A 2 -13.51 -1.80 -9.65
C ALA A 2 -14.05 -1.52 -11.08
N LEU A 3 -13.61 -0.43 -11.72
CA LEU A 3 -13.98 -0.14 -13.10
C LEU A 3 -13.44 -1.15 -14.12
N ALA A 4 -12.23 -1.69 -13.90
CA ALA A 4 -11.67 -2.74 -14.76
C ALA A 4 -12.50 -4.02 -14.64
N MET A 5 -12.90 -4.43 -13.42
CA MET A 5 -13.80 -5.56 -13.22
C MET A 5 -15.12 -5.39 -13.98
N LEU A 6 -15.73 -4.21 -13.93
CA LEU A 6 -16.98 -3.94 -14.68
C LEU A 6 -16.75 -4.00 -16.19
N ARG A 7 -15.65 -3.45 -16.70
CA ARG A 7 -15.35 -3.46 -18.14
C ARG A 7 -15.11 -4.86 -18.69
N GLU A 8 -14.39 -5.68 -17.95
CA GLU A 8 -13.93 -6.98 -18.45
C GLU A 8 -14.92 -8.10 -18.13
N CYS A 9 -15.65 -7.99 -17.02
CA CYS A 9 -16.44 -9.08 -16.48
C CYS A 9 -17.96 -8.82 -16.45
N ALA A 10 -18.45 -7.61 -16.78
CA ALA A 10 -19.89 -7.39 -16.87
C ALA A 10 -20.45 -8.09 -18.10
N GLY A 11 -21.50 -8.89 -17.89
CA GLY A 11 -22.14 -9.64 -18.95
C GLY A 11 -22.99 -10.79 -18.39
N THR A 12 -23.53 -11.56 -19.28
CA THR A 12 -24.32 -12.76 -18.94
C THR A 12 -24.19 -13.81 -20.03
N GLU A 13 -24.42 -15.07 -19.70
CA GLU A 13 -24.54 -16.12 -20.70
C GLU A 13 -25.94 -16.09 -21.32
N ASP A 14 -26.02 -16.29 -22.64
CA ASP A 14 -27.25 -16.51 -23.35
C ASP A 14 -27.75 -17.97 -23.18
N ASP A 15 -28.91 -18.28 -23.77
CA ASP A 15 -29.52 -19.62 -23.67
C ASP A 15 -28.65 -20.73 -24.30
N SER A 16 -27.64 -20.38 -25.10
CA SER A 16 -26.69 -21.30 -25.71
C SER A 16 -25.40 -21.49 -24.89
N GLY A 17 -25.26 -20.77 -23.78
CA GLY A 17 -24.06 -20.74 -22.95
C GLY A 17 -22.95 -19.83 -23.49
N ARG A 18 -23.26 -18.96 -24.46
CA ARG A 18 -22.32 -17.99 -25.00
C ARG A 18 -22.32 -16.73 -24.13
N TRP A 19 -21.12 -16.26 -23.76
CA TRP A 19 -20.96 -15.03 -23.02
C TRP A 19 -21.28 -13.79 -23.86
N GLU A 20 -22.16 -12.93 -23.36
CA GLU A 20 -22.50 -11.63 -23.90
C GLU A 20 -21.99 -10.51 -23.01
N PRO A 21 -20.94 -9.76 -23.42
CA PRO A 21 -20.46 -8.58 -22.69
C PRO A 21 -21.54 -7.53 -22.55
N ALA A 22 -21.56 -6.84 -21.40
CA ALA A 22 -22.57 -5.84 -21.09
C ALA A 22 -22.03 -4.45 -20.78
N TRP A 23 -20.72 -4.23 -20.78
CA TRP A 23 -20.14 -2.94 -20.41
C TRP A 23 -20.79 -1.75 -21.12
N ASP A 24 -20.95 -1.83 -22.42
CA ASP A 24 -21.53 -0.75 -23.23
C ASP A 24 -23.02 -0.47 -22.95
N ARG A 25 -23.67 -1.34 -22.18
CA ARG A 25 -25.08 -1.21 -21.76
C ARG A 25 -25.20 -0.71 -20.32
N LEU A 26 -24.07 -0.49 -19.63
CA LEU A 26 -24.04 0.01 -18.26
C LEU A 26 -23.79 1.51 -18.23
N GLU A 27 -24.49 2.18 -17.35
CA GLU A 27 -24.22 3.55 -16.96
C GLU A 27 -23.48 3.53 -15.62
N VAL A 28 -22.22 3.98 -15.63
CA VAL A 28 -21.34 3.88 -14.46
C VAL A 28 -20.84 5.26 -14.05
N TYR A 29 -21.07 5.62 -12.81
CA TYR A 29 -20.55 6.81 -12.16
C TYR A 29 -19.65 6.38 -11.01
N ALA A 30 -18.42 6.88 -10.96
CA ALA A 30 -17.46 6.57 -9.93
C ALA A 30 -16.75 7.83 -9.45
N ALA A 31 -16.49 7.92 -8.15
CA ALA A 31 -15.51 8.84 -7.61
C ALA A 31 -14.11 8.50 -8.14
N GLN A 32 -13.24 9.49 -8.21
CA GLN A 32 -11.85 9.25 -8.58
C GLN A 32 -11.05 8.73 -7.38
N ASP A 33 -9.98 7.97 -7.67
CA ASP A 33 -9.05 7.55 -6.63
C ASP A 33 -8.42 8.80 -5.98
N GLY A 34 -8.53 8.89 -4.65
CA GLY A 34 -8.08 10.06 -3.88
C GLY A 34 -9.18 11.07 -3.54
N ASP A 35 -10.37 10.95 -4.11
CA ASP A 35 -11.51 11.77 -3.69
C ASP A 35 -11.82 11.49 -2.21
N ARG A 36 -11.98 12.57 -1.45
CA ARG A 36 -12.33 12.49 -0.04
C ARG A 36 -13.84 12.55 0.12
N VAL A 37 -14.40 11.51 0.68
CA VAL A 37 -15.83 11.41 1.03
C VAL A 37 -15.95 11.35 2.55
N GLU A 38 -16.79 12.21 3.11
CA GLU A 38 -17.09 12.23 4.53
C GLU A 38 -18.31 11.34 4.84
N TYR A 39 -18.28 10.71 6.02
CA TYR A 39 -19.36 9.88 6.50
C TYR A 39 -19.53 10.12 8.01
N ASP A 40 -20.69 10.53 8.42
CA ASP A 40 -21.03 10.86 9.81
C ASP A 40 -21.51 9.66 10.65
N GLY A 41 -21.63 8.49 10.01
CA GLY A 41 -22.14 7.26 10.63
C GLY A 41 -23.64 7.02 10.40
N HIS A 42 -24.37 7.91 9.75
CA HIS A 42 -25.79 7.68 9.49
C HIS A 42 -25.98 6.81 8.24
N PRO A 43 -26.62 5.63 8.35
CA PRO A 43 -26.65 4.63 7.28
C PRO A 43 -27.42 5.05 6.03
N LEU A 44 -28.27 6.07 6.11
CA LEU A 44 -29.03 6.58 4.98
C LEU A 44 -28.47 7.89 4.40
N ASP A 45 -27.47 8.47 5.04
CA ASP A 45 -26.79 9.70 4.58
C ASP A 45 -25.38 9.37 4.09
N VAL A 46 -25.32 8.64 2.98
CA VAL A 46 -24.07 8.20 2.37
C VAL A 46 -23.87 8.82 1.00
N THR A 47 -22.67 9.31 0.72
CA THR A 47 -22.27 9.70 -0.62
C THR A 47 -21.83 8.45 -1.40
N PRO A 48 -22.53 8.04 -2.45
CA PRO A 48 -22.17 6.85 -3.21
C PRO A 48 -20.85 7.10 -3.99
N VAL A 49 -19.84 6.26 -3.76
CA VAL A 49 -18.55 6.31 -4.45
C VAL A 49 -18.54 5.55 -5.78
N LEU A 50 -19.50 4.65 -5.95
CA LEU A 50 -19.73 3.92 -7.20
C LEU A 50 -21.23 3.69 -7.39
N ARG A 51 -21.74 4.03 -8.57
CA ARG A 51 -23.11 3.74 -8.99
C ARG A 51 -23.10 3.05 -10.34
N VAL A 52 -23.76 1.92 -10.41
CA VAL A 52 -23.92 1.14 -11.66
C VAL A 52 -25.42 1.05 -11.97
N ARG A 53 -25.80 1.39 -13.19
CA ARG A 53 -27.19 1.27 -13.70
C ARG A 53 -27.19 0.42 -14.96
N GLY A 54 -28.10 -0.53 -15.02
CA GLY A 54 -28.27 -1.45 -16.12
C GLY A 54 -29.13 -2.64 -15.71
N ARG A 55 -29.17 -3.69 -16.53
CA ARG A 55 -29.84 -4.94 -16.11
C ARG A 55 -29.02 -5.59 -15.01
N TYR A 56 -29.63 -5.83 -13.86
CA TYR A 56 -28.94 -6.35 -12.67
C TYR A 56 -28.19 -7.66 -12.93
N ARG A 57 -28.76 -8.57 -13.74
CA ARG A 57 -28.11 -9.85 -14.10
C ARG A 57 -26.75 -9.66 -14.80
N ASP A 58 -26.51 -8.53 -15.45
CA ASP A 58 -25.30 -8.29 -16.22
C ASP A 58 -24.10 -7.93 -15.31
N PHE A 59 -24.32 -7.56 -14.04
CA PHE A 59 -23.27 -7.18 -13.11
C PHE A 59 -23.44 -7.68 -11.66
N SER A 60 -24.53 -8.40 -11.35
CA SER A 60 -24.82 -8.85 -9.98
C SER A 60 -23.71 -9.74 -9.38
N HIS A 61 -23.07 -10.56 -10.20
CA HIS A 61 -21.97 -11.43 -9.80
C HIS A 61 -20.68 -10.66 -9.45
N LEU A 62 -20.59 -9.38 -9.80
CA LEU A 62 -19.45 -8.52 -9.53
C LEU A 62 -19.54 -7.75 -8.21
N GLU A 63 -20.68 -7.79 -7.51
CA GLU A 63 -20.88 -7.06 -6.25
C GLU A 63 -19.81 -7.42 -5.24
N THR A 64 -19.63 -8.70 -4.94
CA THR A 64 -18.65 -9.15 -3.93
C THR A 64 -17.20 -8.82 -4.30
N PRO A 65 -16.70 -9.07 -5.52
CA PRO A 65 -15.36 -8.67 -5.93
C PRO A 65 -15.14 -7.15 -5.87
N ILE A 66 -16.11 -6.35 -6.28
CA ILE A 66 -16.03 -4.89 -6.22
C ILE A 66 -15.99 -4.40 -4.77
N LEU A 67 -16.85 -4.93 -3.91
CA LEU A 67 -16.83 -4.64 -2.47
C LEU A 67 -15.53 -5.10 -1.81
N GLY A 68 -14.89 -6.17 -2.30
CA GLY A 68 -13.56 -6.58 -1.82
C GLY A 68 -12.45 -5.57 -2.20
N ALA A 69 -12.52 -5.04 -3.40
CA ALA A 69 -11.51 -4.12 -3.92
C ALA A 69 -11.57 -2.72 -3.29
N LEU A 70 -12.76 -2.15 -3.14
CA LEU A 70 -12.94 -0.77 -2.69
C LEU A 70 -12.61 -0.56 -1.19
N PRO A 71 -13.13 -1.35 -0.24
CA PRO A 71 -12.93 -1.08 1.18
C PRO A 71 -11.48 -1.22 1.64
N ARG A 72 -10.72 -2.21 1.13
CA ARG A 72 -9.32 -2.39 1.52
C ARG A 72 -8.50 -1.16 1.15
N GLY A 73 -8.53 -0.75 -0.10
CA GLY A 73 -7.79 0.41 -0.58
C GLY A 73 -8.21 1.70 0.11
N THR A 74 -9.52 1.91 0.26
CA THR A 74 -10.07 3.07 0.98
C THR A 74 -9.60 3.10 2.44
N LYS A 75 -9.61 1.97 3.14
CA LYS A 75 -9.14 1.87 4.52
C LYS A 75 -7.67 2.23 4.65
N ILE A 76 -6.83 1.70 3.76
CA ILE A 76 -5.39 1.98 3.77
C ILE A 76 -5.16 3.47 3.48
N ALA A 77 -5.73 4.01 2.41
CA ALA A 77 -5.55 5.42 2.06
C ALA A 77 -6.02 6.37 3.17
N THR A 78 -7.15 6.07 3.81
CA THR A 78 -7.69 6.84 4.95
C THR A 78 -6.73 6.79 6.15
N ASN A 79 -6.25 5.61 6.52
CA ASN A 79 -5.30 5.45 7.63
C ASN A 79 -3.99 6.20 7.33
N VAL A 80 -3.50 6.12 6.10
CA VAL A 80 -2.29 6.84 5.67
C VAL A 80 -2.50 8.35 5.77
N PHE A 81 -3.63 8.88 5.28
CA PHE A 81 -3.94 10.30 5.42
C PHE A 81 -3.87 10.78 6.87
N HIS A 82 -4.51 10.07 7.80
CA HIS A 82 -4.49 10.41 9.22
C HIS A 82 -3.11 10.26 9.85
N THR A 83 -2.35 9.23 9.46
CA THR A 83 -0.97 9.02 9.92
C THR A 83 -0.06 10.17 9.46
N MET A 84 -0.17 10.58 8.19
CA MET A 84 0.57 11.71 7.64
C MET A 84 0.21 13.03 8.34
N ALA A 85 -1.07 13.24 8.67
CA ALA A 85 -1.53 14.39 9.43
C ALA A 85 -0.91 14.41 10.85
N ALA A 86 -0.91 13.27 11.53
CA ALA A 86 -0.28 13.12 12.84
C ALA A 86 1.25 13.30 12.79
N ALA A 87 1.89 12.84 11.73
CA ALA A 87 3.33 13.00 11.49
C ALA A 87 3.74 14.45 11.16
N ARG A 88 2.78 15.35 10.93
CA ARG A 88 2.99 16.79 10.69
C ARG A 88 3.95 17.12 9.54
N GLY A 89 3.97 16.28 8.52
CA GLY A 89 4.82 16.44 7.33
C GLY A 89 6.16 15.73 7.41
N LYS A 90 6.39 14.88 8.40
CA LYS A 90 7.50 13.92 8.36
C LYS A 90 7.18 12.80 7.38
N GLU A 91 8.21 12.23 6.78
CA GLU A 91 8.07 11.05 5.93
C GLU A 91 7.58 9.86 6.77
N VAL A 92 6.70 9.07 6.19
CA VAL A 92 6.17 7.83 6.77
C VAL A 92 6.49 6.68 5.84
N LEU A 93 7.30 5.74 6.28
CA LEU A 93 7.62 4.54 5.50
C LEU A 93 6.46 3.55 5.58
N PHE A 94 5.91 3.17 4.44
CA PHE A 94 4.93 2.09 4.35
C PHE A 94 5.64 0.73 4.40
N PHE A 95 5.39 0.00 5.47
CA PHE A 95 6.17 -1.19 5.80
C PHE A 95 5.30 -2.39 6.20
N PRO A 96 4.31 -2.81 5.37
CA PRO A 96 3.52 -4.01 5.65
C PRO A 96 4.30 -5.32 5.42
N ALA A 97 5.32 -5.27 4.59
CA ALA A 97 6.19 -6.34 4.08
C ALA A 97 5.82 -7.79 4.50
N ARG A 98 6.16 -8.22 5.72
CA ARG A 98 5.90 -9.59 6.19
C ARG A 98 4.56 -9.79 6.90
N PHE A 99 3.78 -8.75 7.10
CA PHE A 99 2.50 -8.82 7.82
C PHE A 99 1.31 -9.05 6.90
N ASP A 100 1.45 -8.70 5.62
CA ASP A 100 0.43 -8.89 4.61
C ASP A 100 0.88 -9.86 3.51
N ALA A 101 -0.07 -10.50 2.84
CA ALA A 101 0.18 -11.40 1.74
C ALA A 101 0.88 -10.68 0.58
N HIS A 102 1.73 -11.40 -0.16
CA HIS A 102 2.46 -10.83 -1.29
C HIS A 102 1.52 -10.28 -2.37
N GLU A 103 0.42 -10.95 -2.60
CA GLU A 103 -0.58 -10.64 -3.64
C GLU A 103 -1.23 -9.28 -3.48
N VAL A 104 -1.27 -8.74 -2.25
CA VAL A 104 -1.88 -7.42 -1.99
C VAL A 104 -0.87 -6.28 -1.94
N GLN A 105 0.43 -6.55 -2.02
CA GLN A 105 1.48 -5.52 -1.85
C GLN A 105 1.34 -4.38 -2.86
N ALA A 106 1.09 -4.68 -4.13
CA ALA A 106 0.96 -3.67 -5.18
C ALA A 106 -0.27 -2.78 -4.99
N SER A 107 -1.43 -3.37 -4.69
CA SER A 107 -2.67 -2.63 -4.44
C SER A 107 -2.61 -1.80 -3.17
N ASP A 108 -1.99 -2.33 -2.12
CA ASP A 108 -1.81 -1.63 -0.84
C ASP A 108 -0.81 -0.48 -0.97
N GLY A 109 0.28 -0.68 -1.71
CA GLY A 109 1.26 0.35 -2.00
C GLY A 109 0.67 1.50 -2.85
N TYR A 110 -0.18 1.18 -3.82
CA TYR A 110 -0.94 2.18 -4.56
C TYR A 110 -1.89 2.96 -3.62
N SER A 111 -2.61 2.27 -2.76
CA SER A 111 -3.52 2.90 -1.80
C SER A 111 -2.78 3.79 -0.80
N TYR A 112 -1.58 3.38 -0.37
CA TYR A 112 -0.69 4.22 0.42
C TYR A 112 -0.31 5.51 -0.33
N GLN A 113 0.11 5.39 -1.58
CA GLN A 113 0.48 6.54 -2.43
C GLN A 113 -0.69 7.52 -2.57
N ILE A 114 -1.91 7.03 -2.80
CA ILE A 114 -3.13 7.85 -2.85
C ILE A 114 -3.36 8.59 -1.52
N GLY A 115 -3.18 7.92 -0.38
CA GLY A 115 -3.30 8.55 0.95
C GLY A 115 -2.27 9.68 1.17
N VAL A 116 -1.02 9.48 0.72
CA VAL A 116 0.03 10.52 0.77
C VAL A 116 -0.33 11.71 -0.12
N GLN A 117 -0.82 11.47 -1.33
CA GLN A 117 -1.25 12.53 -2.25
C GLN A 117 -2.42 13.32 -1.69
N ALA A 118 -3.43 12.64 -1.15
CA ALA A 118 -4.57 13.29 -0.52
C ALA A 118 -4.14 14.19 0.66
N TYR A 119 -3.21 13.70 1.50
CA TYR A 119 -2.62 14.52 2.56
C TYR A 119 -1.85 15.72 2.01
N ASN A 120 -1.00 15.51 1.01
CA ASN A 120 -0.21 16.59 0.40
C ASN A 120 -1.11 17.69 -0.18
N HIS A 121 -2.19 17.30 -0.85
CA HIS A 121 -3.18 18.24 -1.37
C HIS A 121 -3.86 19.01 -0.24
N TRP A 122 -4.34 18.34 0.79
CA TRP A 122 -5.02 18.95 1.93
C TRP A 122 -4.11 19.90 2.74
N ALA A 123 -2.87 19.46 3.01
CA ALA A 123 -1.91 20.19 3.84
C ALA A 123 -1.07 21.20 3.06
N GLN A 124 -1.23 21.29 1.73
CA GLN A 124 -0.39 22.09 0.82
C GLN A 124 1.10 21.80 1.02
N LYS A 125 1.44 20.49 1.07
CA LYS A 125 2.81 19.97 1.25
C LYS A 125 3.22 19.08 0.09
N GLN A 126 4.50 18.71 0.07
CA GLN A 126 5.08 17.76 -0.90
C GLN A 126 5.94 16.73 -0.18
N VAL A 127 5.31 15.96 0.72
CA VAL A 127 5.97 14.85 1.39
C VAL A 127 6.08 13.70 0.40
N PRO A 128 7.29 13.17 0.13
CA PRO A 128 7.44 12.06 -0.80
C PRO A 128 6.88 10.77 -0.20
N PRO A 129 6.24 9.92 -1.00
CA PRO A 129 5.88 8.58 -0.57
C PRO A 129 7.14 7.72 -0.37
N ARG A 130 7.13 6.87 0.65
CA ARG A 130 8.23 5.95 0.97
C ARG A 130 7.68 4.54 1.16
N ILE A 131 8.18 3.60 0.39
CA ILE A 131 7.79 2.18 0.42
C ILE A 131 9.01 1.30 0.72
N SER A 132 8.78 0.15 1.31
CA SER A 132 9.84 -0.75 1.77
C SER A 132 10.31 -1.73 0.71
N THR A 133 9.42 -2.13 -0.23
CA THR A 133 9.71 -3.13 -1.27
C THR A 133 9.22 -2.66 -2.64
N ASP A 134 9.87 -3.11 -3.71
CA ASP A 134 9.50 -2.77 -5.09
C ASP A 134 8.08 -3.21 -5.44
N ALA A 135 7.63 -4.37 -4.93
CA ALA A 135 6.26 -4.84 -5.13
C ALA A 135 5.17 -3.83 -4.73
N GLN A 136 5.45 -2.96 -3.76
CA GLN A 136 4.54 -1.88 -3.35
C GLN A 136 4.50 -0.72 -4.34
N GLY A 137 5.50 -0.65 -5.22
CA GLY A 137 5.62 0.37 -6.27
C GLY A 137 5.07 -0.06 -7.63
N ASP A 138 4.76 -1.34 -7.83
CA ASP A 138 4.41 -1.92 -9.14
C ASP A 138 3.32 -1.17 -9.90
N TRP A 139 2.31 -0.67 -9.21
CA TRP A 139 1.17 -0.01 -9.86
C TRP A 139 1.37 1.49 -10.12
N TRP A 140 2.42 2.09 -9.59
CA TRP A 140 2.66 3.53 -9.71
C TRP A 140 4.11 3.91 -10.01
N GLY A 141 4.96 2.91 -10.28
CA GLY A 141 6.30 3.11 -10.82
C GLY A 141 7.31 3.62 -9.80
N ALA A 142 7.30 3.10 -8.57
CA ALA A 142 8.29 3.45 -7.55
C ALA A 142 9.09 2.25 -7.09
N ASP A 143 10.32 2.52 -6.68
CA ASP A 143 11.22 1.53 -6.10
C ASP A 143 11.16 1.56 -4.56
N GLY A 144 11.30 0.39 -3.96
CA GLY A 144 11.39 0.24 -2.51
C GLY A 144 12.72 0.73 -1.94
N GLY A 145 12.68 1.29 -0.73
CA GLY A 145 13.89 1.69 -0.02
C GLY A 145 14.78 0.53 0.44
N GLY A 146 14.28 -0.70 0.32
CA GLY A 146 14.92 -1.89 0.84
C GLY A 146 14.86 -1.99 2.36
N THR A 147 15.13 -3.19 2.87
CA THR A 147 15.16 -3.47 4.31
C THR A 147 16.20 -4.56 4.60
N ILE A 148 16.73 -4.58 5.84
CA ILE A 148 17.56 -5.66 6.30
C ILE A 148 16.69 -6.70 7.00
N ALA A 149 16.81 -7.98 6.60
CA ALA A 149 16.07 -9.06 7.22
C ALA A 149 16.71 -9.45 8.56
N HIS A 150 15.90 -9.81 9.57
CA HIS A 150 16.39 -10.39 10.83
C HIS A 150 17.24 -11.65 10.60
N ALA A 151 16.93 -12.43 9.57
CA ALA A 151 17.74 -13.58 9.17
C ALA A 151 19.20 -13.20 8.85
N ALA A 152 19.46 -12.02 8.31
CA ALA A 152 20.82 -11.55 8.08
C ALA A 152 21.58 -11.35 9.39
N ILE A 153 20.93 -10.83 10.42
CA ILE A 153 21.55 -10.70 11.76
C ILE A 153 21.72 -12.07 12.41
N ALA A 154 20.74 -12.98 12.24
CA ALA A 154 20.83 -14.36 12.72
C ALA A 154 22.04 -15.12 12.15
N CYS A 155 22.41 -14.89 10.88
CA CYS A 155 23.63 -15.47 10.27
C CYS A 155 24.94 -15.05 10.98
N PHE A 156 24.90 -13.97 11.77
CA PHE A 156 25.99 -13.52 12.63
C PHE A 156 25.70 -13.79 14.10
N LEU A 157 24.98 -14.88 14.39
CA LEU A 157 24.61 -15.32 15.74
C LEU A 157 23.85 -14.28 16.57
N GLY A 158 23.12 -13.40 15.90
CA GLY A 158 22.35 -12.33 16.53
C GLY A 158 23.15 -11.05 16.82
N ASP A 159 24.42 -10.99 16.41
CA ASP A 159 25.24 -9.80 16.62
C ASP A 159 25.13 -8.82 15.45
N VAL A 160 24.55 -7.64 15.70
CA VAL A 160 24.37 -6.60 14.70
C VAL A 160 25.68 -5.99 14.20
N VAL A 161 26.72 -5.97 15.05
CA VAL A 161 28.00 -5.30 14.72
C VAL A 161 28.70 -5.99 13.55
N PRO A 162 29.06 -7.29 13.62
CA PRO A 162 29.72 -7.97 12.49
C PRO A 162 28.80 -8.04 11.26
N ALA A 163 27.47 -8.15 11.44
CA ALA A 163 26.51 -8.14 10.33
C ALA A 163 26.58 -6.83 9.55
N MET A 164 26.52 -5.69 10.22
CA MET A 164 26.56 -4.38 9.59
C MET A 164 27.95 -4.04 9.02
N LEU A 165 29.02 -4.48 9.66
CA LEU A 165 30.37 -4.33 9.10
C LEU A 165 30.53 -5.16 7.81
N ALA A 166 30.01 -6.37 7.76
CA ALA A 166 30.00 -7.19 6.55
C ALA A 166 29.17 -6.53 5.45
N PHE A 167 27.97 -6.04 5.78
CA PHE A 167 27.12 -5.28 4.84
C PHE A 167 27.86 -4.05 4.29
N ALA A 168 28.49 -3.26 5.16
CA ALA A 168 29.20 -2.05 4.77
C ALA A 168 30.38 -2.32 3.82
N ARG A 169 31.06 -3.48 4.00
CA ARG A 169 32.21 -3.90 3.15
C ARG A 169 31.78 -4.47 1.81
N THR A 170 30.64 -5.13 1.74
CA THR A 170 30.21 -5.89 0.56
C THR A 170 29.26 -5.12 -0.36
N ARG A 171 28.61 -4.08 0.13
CA ARG A 171 27.64 -3.30 -0.66
C ARG A 171 28.23 -1.99 -1.16
N PRO A 172 27.80 -1.53 -2.37
CA PRO A 172 28.19 -0.24 -2.91
C PRO A 172 27.93 0.90 -1.92
N THR A 173 28.81 1.91 -1.90
CA THR A 173 28.71 3.05 -0.98
C THR A 173 27.46 3.90 -1.19
N ALA A 174 26.85 3.85 -2.39
CA ALA A 174 25.58 4.54 -2.68
C ALA A 174 24.38 3.97 -1.91
N ILE A 175 24.46 2.72 -1.42
CA ILE A 175 23.38 2.12 -0.63
C ILE A 175 23.48 2.62 0.82
N PRO A 176 22.41 3.23 1.37
CA PRO A 176 22.40 3.69 2.76
C PRO A 176 22.67 2.54 3.76
N ARG A 177 23.45 2.84 4.81
CA ARG A 177 23.74 1.89 5.90
C ARG A 177 22.70 2.05 7.00
N ILE A 178 21.51 1.49 6.77
CA ILE A 178 20.43 1.50 7.76
C ILE A 178 20.52 0.21 8.57
N ALA A 179 20.80 0.33 9.86
CA ALA A 179 20.97 -0.81 10.74
C ALA A 179 19.65 -1.33 11.30
N LEU A 180 19.55 -2.66 11.41
CA LEU A 180 18.49 -3.34 12.14
C LEU A 180 18.99 -3.58 13.58
N VAL A 181 18.42 -2.88 14.55
CA VAL A 181 18.92 -2.87 15.94
C VAL A 181 17.93 -3.43 16.96
N ASP A 182 16.89 -4.10 16.48
CA ASP A 182 15.81 -4.64 17.31
C ASP A 182 15.87 -6.17 17.48
N PHE A 183 16.93 -6.82 17.00
CA PHE A 183 17.04 -8.29 17.03
C PHE A 183 16.98 -8.86 18.45
N THR A 184 17.60 -8.19 19.41
CA THR A 184 17.63 -8.60 20.84
C THR A 184 16.59 -7.85 21.68
N ASN A 185 15.75 -6.97 21.10
CA ASN A 185 14.86 -6.03 21.77
C ASN A 185 15.59 -4.95 22.62
N ASP A 186 16.92 -4.88 22.59
CA ASP A 186 17.69 -3.78 23.18
C ASP A 186 18.18 -2.81 22.11
N CYS A 187 17.25 -2.07 21.50
CA CYS A 187 17.56 -1.13 20.43
C CYS A 187 18.58 -0.06 20.84
N VAL A 188 18.58 0.37 22.09
CA VAL A 188 19.52 1.39 22.59
C VAL A 188 20.92 0.83 22.72
N GLY A 189 21.07 -0.31 23.39
CA GLY A 189 22.38 -0.99 23.57
C GLY A 189 22.99 -1.39 22.23
N GLU A 190 22.20 -2.00 21.34
CA GLU A 190 22.66 -2.39 20.00
C GLU A 190 23.09 -1.17 19.16
N THR A 191 22.34 -0.08 19.21
CA THR A 191 22.72 1.17 18.51
C THR A 191 24.04 1.72 19.04
N LEU A 192 24.23 1.78 20.36
CA LEU A 192 25.47 2.28 20.97
C LEU A 192 26.67 1.39 20.65
N ARG A 193 26.49 0.06 20.65
CA ARG A 193 27.56 -0.89 20.27
C ARG A 193 27.96 -0.67 18.80
N LEU A 194 26.97 -0.56 17.92
CA LEU A 194 27.19 -0.37 16.49
C LEU A 194 27.86 0.98 16.20
N MET A 195 27.41 2.06 16.82
CA MET A 195 28.03 3.39 16.69
C MET A 195 29.51 3.35 17.08
N LYS A 196 29.85 2.74 18.20
CA LYS A 196 31.25 2.57 18.61
C LYS A 196 32.09 1.80 17.58
N ALA A 197 31.51 0.75 16.97
CA ALA A 197 32.23 -0.08 16.01
C ALA A 197 32.38 0.57 14.61
N MET A 198 31.46 1.45 14.20
CA MET A 198 31.46 2.04 12.86
C MET A 198 32.03 3.46 12.80
N PHE A 199 32.05 4.21 13.90
CA PHE A 199 32.43 5.62 13.91
C PHE A 199 33.63 5.93 14.83
N TRP A 200 34.19 4.94 15.51
CA TRP A 200 35.38 5.02 16.32
C TRP A 200 36.42 3.97 15.85
#